data_554e1c9f34ef42c4d27ce982d44d0c2e
#
_entry.id   554e1c9f34ef42c4d27ce982d44d0c2e
#
_cell.length_a   1.000
_cell.length_b   1.000
_cell.length_c   1.000
_cell.angle_alpha   90.00
_cell.angle_beta   90.00
_cell.angle_gamma   90.00
#
_symmetry.space_group_name_H-M   'P 1'
#
loop_
_entity.id
_entity.type
_entity.pdbx_description
1 polymer ?
#
loop_
_entity_poly.entity_id
_entity_poly.type
_entity_poly.pdbx_seq_one_letter_code
_entity_poly.pdbx_strand_id
1 'polypeptide(L)'
;MHIDLKAMGFEPLKPKVGASFLGSWRGRPPLPRTFTVAVYATKSGIRLVSNDTESFEALCNGTNPWEHKGPVVWIDDTLWGCPLGGLMLGAMSQEQRLYTKIIEPGVFKSPKPVWKTAISLATREVLQRVAKIEHLHKATCMVEICTSPIFIQARNDIRVESWKTRTGEIKGSLQEKLRSAGRNYLQMVYKIPTEVCTKDFITIATHAKTIGIPETEFKW
;
A
#
# COMPACT_ATOMS: atom_id res chain seq x y z
N MET A 1 26.24 -1.00 21.07
CA MET A 1 24.92 -1.65 21.07
C MET A 1 25.00 -2.92 20.24
N HIS A 2 24.69 -4.08 20.81
CA HIS A 2 24.65 -5.34 20.08
C HIS A 2 23.23 -5.53 19.53
N ILE A 3 23.10 -5.58 18.19
CA ILE A 3 21.81 -5.79 17.53
C ILE A 3 21.77 -7.23 17.02
N ASP A 4 20.91 -8.05 17.59
CA ASP A 4 20.65 -9.42 17.14
C ASP A 4 19.38 -9.46 16.27
N LEU A 5 19.56 -9.35 14.96
CA LEU A 5 18.47 -9.38 14.00
C LEU A 5 17.65 -10.67 14.06
N LYS A 6 18.27 -11.81 14.41
CA LYS A 6 17.56 -13.08 14.53
C LYS A 6 16.63 -13.10 15.74
N ALA A 7 17.10 -12.61 16.89
CA ALA A 7 16.29 -12.45 18.10
C ALA A 7 15.14 -11.44 17.89
N MET A 8 15.33 -10.43 17.04
CA MET A 8 14.32 -9.46 16.64
C MET A 8 13.28 -9.99 15.62
N GLY A 9 13.35 -11.25 15.23
CA GLY A 9 12.40 -11.88 14.32
C GLY A 9 12.75 -11.75 12.83
N PHE A 10 14.03 -11.56 12.49
CA PHE A 10 14.47 -11.56 11.09
C PHE A 10 15.11 -12.89 10.68
N GLU A 11 14.98 -13.24 9.42
CA GLU A 11 15.71 -14.34 8.80
C GLU A 11 16.66 -13.86 7.69
N PRO A 12 17.84 -14.47 7.54
CA PRO A 12 18.79 -14.07 6.51
C PRO A 12 18.24 -14.39 5.12
N LEU A 13 18.45 -13.46 4.18
CA LEU A 13 18.31 -13.70 2.76
C LEU A 13 19.64 -14.17 2.18
N LYS A 14 19.60 -14.90 1.05
CA LYS A 14 20.82 -15.31 0.35
C LYS A 14 21.66 -14.07 0.03
N PRO A 15 22.97 -14.06 0.37
CA PRO A 15 23.81 -12.90 0.17
C PRO A 15 23.97 -12.58 -1.33
N LYS A 16 23.77 -11.30 -1.68
CA LYS A 16 24.30 -10.76 -2.93
C LYS A 16 25.72 -10.30 -2.63
N VAL A 17 26.70 -10.82 -3.34
CA VAL A 17 28.12 -10.51 -3.10
C VAL A 17 28.42 -9.07 -3.54
N GLY A 18 28.97 -8.27 -2.61
CA GLY A 18 29.47 -6.92 -2.86
C GLY A 18 30.48 -6.53 -1.76
N ALA A 19 31.51 -5.77 -2.10
CA ALA A 19 32.66 -5.53 -1.23
C ALA A 19 32.35 -4.89 0.15
N SER A 20 31.26 -4.15 0.28
CA SER A 20 30.79 -3.53 1.54
C SER A 20 29.48 -4.11 2.07
N PHE A 21 28.81 -4.99 1.31
CA PHE A 21 27.53 -5.55 1.68
C PHE A 21 27.73 -6.85 2.45
N LEU A 22 27.34 -6.89 3.72
CA LEU A 22 27.50 -8.03 4.62
C LEU A 22 26.30 -8.99 4.60
N GLY A 23 25.12 -8.53 4.18
CA GLY A 23 23.94 -9.37 4.09
C GLY A 23 22.64 -8.58 4.10
N SER A 24 21.56 -9.27 3.82
CA SER A 24 20.20 -8.74 4.01
C SER A 24 19.36 -9.73 4.77
N TRP A 25 18.35 -9.20 5.46
CA TRP A 25 17.47 -9.92 6.35
C TRP A 25 16.03 -9.50 6.05
N ARG A 26 15.08 -10.41 6.20
CA ARG A 26 13.64 -10.10 6.09
C ARG A 26 12.89 -10.52 7.34
N GLY A 27 11.79 -9.85 7.61
CA GLY A 27 10.92 -10.17 8.73
C GLY A 27 10.32 -11.57 8.64
N ARG A 28 10.19 -12.24 9.78
CA ARG A 28 9.36 -13.43 9.99
C ARG A 28 8.09 -13.03 10.76
N PRO A 29 7.00 -13.77 10.65
CA PRO A 29 5.86 -13.52 11.50
C PRO A 29 6.25 -13.40 13.00
N PRO A 30 5.76 -12.40 13.73
CA PRO A 30 4.73 -11.42 13.36
C PRO A 30 5.20 -10.26 12.48
N LEU A 31 6.50 -10.14 12.18
CA LEU A 31 7.02 -9.10 11.30
C LEU A 31 6.61 -9.36 9.84
N PRO A 32 6.28 -8.31 9.06
CA PRO A 32 5.98 -8.45 7.64
C PRO A 32 7.18 -9.02 6.88
N ARG A 33 6.95 -9.96 5.94
CA ARG A 33 8.00 -10.47 5.04
C ARG A 33 8.59 -9.40 4.12
N THR A 34 7.85 -8.33 3.87
CA THR A 34 8.30 -7.15 3.11
C THR A 34 9.23 -6.25 3.91
N PHE A 35 9.30 -6.44 5.24
CA PHE A 35 10.19 -5.69 6.10
C PHE A 35 11.61 -6.24 5.99
N THR A 36 12.53 -5.44 5.46
CA THR A 36 13.90 -5.86 5.17
C THR A 36 14.93 -4.94 5.82
N VAL A 37 16.03 -5.53 6.24
CA VAL A 37 17.21 -4.82 6.75
C VAL A 37 18.43 -5.27 5.97
N ALA A 38 19.19 -4.33 5.45
CA ALA A 38 20.47 -4.55 4.80
C ALA A 38 21.62 -4.12 5.73
N VAL A 39 22.69 -4.89 5.74
CA VAL A 39 23.86 -4.69 6.61
C VAL A 39 25.08 -4.39 5.74
N TYR A 40 25.74 -3.28 6.02
CA TYR A 40 26.91 -2.83 5.27
C TYR A 40 28.12 -2.64 6.19
N ALA A 41 29.31 -3.02 5.73
CA ALA A 41 30.56 -2.59 6.33
C ALA A 41 30.89 -1.17 5.86
N THR A 42 31.27 -0.29 6.78
CA THR A 42 31.72 1.07 6.50
C THR A 42 33.08 1.30 7.16
N LYS A 43 33.76 2.39 6.80
CA LYS A 43 35.03 2.77 7.44
C LYS A 43 34.89 3.03 8.95
N SER A 44 33.71 3.42 9.40
CA SER A 44 33.39 3.74 10.80
C SER A 44 32.67 2.58 11.53
N GLY A 45 32.50 1.40 10.90
CA GLY A 45 31.83 0.25 11.50
C GLY A 45 30.74 -0.36 10.62
N ILE A 46 29.66 -0.80 11.25
CA ILE A 46 28.52 -1.44 10.57
C ILE A 46 27.38 -0.44 10.41
N ARG A 47 26.82 -0.33 9.21
CA ARG A 47 25.63 0.43 8.91
C ARG A 47 24.46 -0.51 8.61
N LEU A 48 23.35 -0.30 9.30
CA LEU A 48 22.07 -0.95 9.03
C LEU A 48 21.17 -0.01 8.21
N VAL A 49 20.53 -0.55 7.19
CA VAL A 49 19.58 0.20 6.34
C VAL A 49 18.30 -0.62 6.26
N SER A 50 17.24 -0.08 6.79
CA SER A 50 15.90 -0.67 6.70
C SER A 50 15.08 -0.01 5.59
N ASN A 51 14.19 -0.76 4.97
CA ASN A 51 13.17 -0.20 4.08
C ASN A 51 12.02 0.50 4.84
N ASP A 52 11.97 0.34 6.16
CA ASP A 52 11.12 1.08 7.09
C ASP A 52 11.94 1.41 8.34
N THR A 53 12.61 2.56 8.31
CA THR A 53 13.54 2.99 9.35
C THR A 53 12.85 3.20 10.69
N GLU A 54 11.65 3.80 10.68
CA GLU A 54 10.88 4.09 11.89
C GLU A 54 10.49 2.82 12.64
N SER A 55 9.94 1.84 11.90
CA SER A 55 9.61 0.54 12.49
C SER A 55 10.84 -0.21 12.99
N PHE A 56 11.98 -0.06 12.30
CA PHE A 56 13.24 -0.67 12.74
C PHE A 56 13.77 -0.03 14.02
N GLU A 57 13.73 1.28 14.13
CA GLU A 57 14.10 2.01 15.35
C GLU A 57 13.18 1.64 16.52
N ALA A 58 11.87 1.53 16.29
CA ALA A 58 10.93 1.07 17.31
C ALA A 58 11.29 -0.32 17.84
N LEU A 59 11.61 -1.27 16.94
CA LEU A 59 12.07 -2.61 17.34
C LEU A 59 13.38 -2.58 18.12
N CYS A 60 14.35 -1.75 17.72
CA CYS A 60 15.62 -1.57 18.45
C CYS A 60 15.40 -1.04 19.87
N ASN A 61 14.35 -0.27 20.08
CA ASN A 61 13.92 0.27 21.38
C ASN A 61 12.98 -0.68 22.14
N GLY A 62 12.83 -1.93 21.70
CA GLY A 62 11.98 -2.93 22.36
C GLY A 62 10.48 -2.78 22.12
N THR A 63 10.08 -1.93 21.16
CA THR A 63 8.67 -1.74 20.79
C THR A 63 8.41 -2.44 19.46
N ASN A 64 7.48 -3.40 19.45
CA ASN A 64 7.06 -4.06 18.20
C ASN A 64 5.84 -3.35 17.59
N PRO A 65 6.01 -2.55 16.52
CA PRO A 65 4.90 -1.81 15.91
C PRO A 65 3.84 -2.71 15.26
N TRP A 66 4.12 -4.00 15.07
CA TRP A 66 3.14 -4.97 14.51
C TRP A 66 2.36 -5.72 15.59
N GLU A 67 2.74 -5.61 16.88
CA GLU A 67 1.94 -6.10 18.01
C GLU A 67 0.86 -5.10 18.41
N HIS A 68 -0.05 -4.84 17.51
CA HIS A 68 -1.15 -3.92 17.77
C HIS A 68 -2.42 -4.70 18.16
N LYS A 69 -2.95 -4.43 19.37
CA LYS A 69 -4.16 -5.08 19.91
C LYS A 69 -5.45 -4.29 19.64
N GLY A 70 -5.33 -3.09 19.08
CA GLY A 70 -6.46 -2.20 18.77
C GLY A 70 -7.06 -2.44 17.38
N PRO A 71 -8.03 -1.61 16.98
CA PRO A 71 -8.59 -1.63 15.62
C PRO A 71 -7.51 -1.39 14.57
N VAL A 72 -7.65 -2.07 13.43
CA VAL A 72 -6.79 -1.87 12.26
C VAL A 72 -7.64 -1.46 11.06
N VAL A 73 -7.21 -0.43 10.36
CA VAL A 73 -7.76 -0.06 9.05
C VAL A 73 -6.71 -0.40 7.99
N TRP A 74 -7.08 -1.24 7.04
CA TRP A 74 -6.27 -1.57 5.88
C TRP A 74 -6.62 -0.67 4.70
N ILE A 75 -5.60 -0.17 3.99
CA ILE A 75 -5.78 0.68 2.80
C ILE A 75 -4.96 0.11 1.65
N ASP A 76 -5.62 -0.07 0.51
CA ASP A 76 -5.00 -0.56 -0.72
C ASP A 76 -5.69 0.04 -1.95
N ASP A 77 -5.19 -0.30 -3.13
CA ASP A 77 -5.75 0.13 -4.40
C ASP A 77 -6.11 -1.03 -5.32
N THR A 78 -6.90 -0.70 -6.33
CA THR A 78 -7.11 -1.55 -7.51
C THR A 78 -7.16 -0.68 -8.77
N LEU A 79 -6.98 -1.29 -9.93
CA LEU A 79 -6.94 -0.65 -11.24
C LEU A 79 -5.72 0.26 -11.48
N TRP A 80 -4.70 0.27 -10.60
CA TRP A 80 -3.49 1.07 -10.84
C TRP A 80 -2.86 0.75 -12.20
N GLY A 81 -2.65 -0.52 -12.51
CA GLY A 81 -2.06 -0.96 -13.78
C GLY A 81 -3.03 -0.97 -14.96
N CYS A 82 -4.34 -0.77 -14.74
CA CYS A 82 -5.32 -0.74 -15.83
C CYS A 82 -5.27 0.63 -16.53
N PRO A 83 -5.03 0.70 -17.84
CA PRO A 83 -5.07 1.97 -18.55
C PRO A 83 -6.45 2.63 -18.55
N LEU A 84 -7.53 1.82 -18.64
CA LEU A 84 -8.91 2.30 -18.65
C LEU A 84 -9.37 2.69 -17.25
N GLY A 85 -10.11 3.78 -17.17
CA GLY A 85 -10.72 4.28 -15.95
C GLY A 85 -9.72 4.86 -14.97
N GLY A 86 -10.20 5.22 -13.82
CA GLY A 86 -9.41 5.82 -12.76
C GLY A 86 -8.66 4.80 -11.89
N LEU A 87 -8.14 5.30 -10.78
CA LEU A 87 -7.62 4.49 -9.68
C LEU A 87 -8.69 4.38 -8.61
N MET A 88 -9.02 3.16 -8.19
CA MET A 88 -9.91 2.95 -7.05
C MET A 88 -9.07 2.68 -5.81
N LEU A 89 -9.21 3.53 -4.81
CA LEU A 89 -8.67 3.33 -3.47
C LEU A 89 -9.74 2.72 -2.58
N GLY A 90 -9.33 1.84 -1.68
CA GLY A 90 -10.22 1.24 -0.71
C GLY A 90 -9.64 1.18 0.69
N ALA A 91 -10.51 1.37 1.67
CA ALA A 91 -10.21 1.16 3.07
C ALA A 91 -11.22 0.18 3.68
N MET A 92 -10.75 -0.65 4.58
CA MET A 92 -11.56 -1.64 5.29
C MET A 92 -11.01 -1.83 6.70
N SER A 93 -11.89 -1.96 7.68
CA SER A 93 -11.55 -2.36 9.04
C SER A 93 -11.86 -3.83 9.30
N GLN A 94 -11.75 -4.22 10.55
CA GLN A 94 -12.16 -5.54 11.05
C GLN A 94 -13.65 -5.82 10.86
N GLU A 95 -14.50 -4.78 10.74
CA GLU A 95 -15.93 -4.90 10.42
C GLU A 95 -16.19 -5.38 8.97
N GLN A 96 -15.13 -5.59 8.19
CA GLN A 96 -15.21 -6.12 6.83
C GLN A 96 -16.03 -5.26 5.85
N ARG A 97 -16.35 -4.01 6.20
CA ARG A 97 -17.04 -3.07 5.31
C ARG A 97 -16.04 -2.35 4.43
N LEU A 98 -16.23 -2.42 3.12
CA LEU A 98 -15.37 -1.75 2.15
C LEU A 98 -15.85 -0.33 1.88
N TYR A 99 -14.95 0.64 2.01
CA TYR A 99 -15.14 2.04 1.63
C TYR A 99 -14.22 2.37 0.47
N THR A 100 -14.75 2.93 -0.61
CA THR A 100 -13.97 3.21 -1.82
C THR A 100 -14.05 4.67 -2.23
N LYS A 101 -13.01 5.12 -2.93
CA LYS A 101 -12.92 6.39 -3.64
C LYS A 101 -12.25 6.15 -4.99
N ILE A 102 -12.81 6.74 -6.05
CA ILE A 102 -12.22 6.72 -7.38
C ILE A 102 -11.54 8.05 -7.62
N ILE A 103 -10.32 7.99 -8.15
CA ILE A 103 -9.57 9.11 -8.70
C ILE A 103 -9.72 9.02 -10.22
N GLU A 104 -10.27 10.06 -10.81
CA GLU A 104 -10.59 10.12 -12.24
C GLU A 104 -9.36 9.93 -13.13
N PRO A 105 -9.51 9.29 -14.31
CA PRO A 105 -8.39 8.99 -15.20
C PRO A 105 -7.62 10.24 -15.65
N GLY A 106 -8.30 11.36 -15.88
CA GLY A 106 -7.69 12.63 -16.30
C GLY A 106 -6.64 13.16 -15.32
N VAL A 107 -6.74 12.85 -14.03
CA VAL A 107 -5.74 13.25 -13.02
C VAL A 107 -4.37 12.67 -13.33
N PHE A 108 -4.28 11.48 -13.90
CA PHE A 108 -3.02 10.79 -14.19
C PHE A 108 -2.29 11.33 -15.45
N LYS A 109 -2.97 12.14 -16.24
CA LYS A 109 -2.36 12.93 -17.36
C LYS A 109 -1.63 14.17 -16.87
N SER A 110 -1.83 14.54 -15.61
CA SER A 110 -1.16 15.67 -14.96
C SER A 110 0.26 15.30 -14.50
N PRO A 111 1.12 16.28 -14.19
CA PRO A 111 2.44 16.03 -13.63
C PRO A 111 2.39 15.19 -12.35
N LYS A 112 3.45 14.40 -12.14
CA LYS A 112 3.56 13.45 -11.01
C LYS A 112 3.20 14.00 -9.63
N PRO A 113 3.57 15.24 -9.24
CA PRO A 113 3.16 15.81 -7.95
C PRO A 113 1.64 15.93 -7.80
N VAL A 114 0.92 16.27 -8.88
CA VAL A 114 -0.54 16.47 -8.86
C VAL A 114 -1.27 15.17 -8.56
N TRP A 115 -0.99 14.09 -9.30
CA TRP A 115 -1.67 12.83 -9.05
C TRP A 115 -1.24 12.18 -7.73
N LYS A 116 -0.01 12.39 -7.24
CA LYS A 116 0.39 11.94 -5.90
C LYS A 116 -0.41 12.64 -4.80
N THR A 117 -0.62 13.94 -4.94
CA THR A 117 -1.47 14.70 -4.02
C THR A 117 -2.91 14.21 -4.07
N ALA A 118 -3.45 13.94 -5.26
CA ALA A 118 -4.80 13.39 -5.42
C ALA A 118 -4.94 12.01 -4.74
N ILE A 119 -3.94 11.13 -4.86
CA ILE A 119 -3.91 9.85 -4.16
C ILE A 119 -3.89 10.06 -2.64
N SER A 120 -3.05 10.98 -2.15
CA SER A 120 -3.00 11.28 -0.71
C SER A 120 -4.33 11.78 -0.18
N LEU A 121 -4.95 12.73 -0.85
CA LEU A 121 -6.26 13.28 -0.47
C LEU A 121 -7.34 12.19 -0.45
N ALA A 122 -7.42 11.38 -1.50
CA ALA A 122 -8.40 10.31 -1.59
C ALA A 122 -8.16 9.21 -0.53
N THR A 123 -6.89 8.90 -0.21
CA THR A 123 -6.55 7.96 0.86
C THR A 123 -7.01 8.47 2.22
N ARG A 124 -6.79 9.75 2.50
CA ARG A 124 -7.25 10.40 3.75
C ARG A 124 -8.78 10.43 3.83
N GLU A 125 -9.45 10.70 2.71
CA GLU A 125 -10.93 10.72 2.62
C GLU A 125 -11.52 9.35 2.98
N VAL A 126 -11.01 8.25 2.39
CA VAL A 126 -11.52 6.91 2.72
C VAL A 126 -11.21 6.53 4.17
N LEU A 127 -10.04 6.88 4.69
CA LEU A 127 -9.69 6.67 6.10
C LEU A 127 -10.62 7.43 7.04
N GLN A 128 -10.84 8.70 6.79
CA GLN A 128 -11.74 9.53 7.62
C GLN A 128 -13.18 9.01 7.59
N ARG A 129 -13.64 8.51 6.43
CA ARG A 129 -14.96 7.92 6.29
C ARG A 129 -15.12 6.65 7.12
N VAL A 130 -14.14 5.73 7.08
CA VAL A 130 -14.11 4.54 7.94
C VAL A 130 -14.12 4.96 9.40
N ALA A 131 -13.20 5.84 9.79
CA ALA A 131 -13.05 6.26 11.17
C ALA A 131 -14.31 6.92 11.74
N LYS A 132 -14.99 7.74 10.94
CA LYS A 132 -16.25 8.39 11.34
C LYS A 132 -17.38 7.39 11.54
N ILE A 133 -17.57 6.45 10.59
CA ILE A 133 -18.69 5.51 10.60
C ILE A 133 -18.49 4.43 11.67
N GLU A 134 -17.25 4.00 11.89
CA GLU A 134 -16.92 2.93 12.83
C GLU A 134 -16.38 3.47 14.19
N HIS A 135 -16.48 4.79 14.40
CA HIS A 135 -16.06 5.47 15.66
C HIS A 135 -14.63 5.16 16.07
N LEU A 136 -13.69 5.11 15.09
CA LEU A 136 -12.30 4.80 15.35
C LEU A 136 -11.51 6.05 15.79
N HIS A 137 -10.66 5.89 16.80
CA HIS A 137 -9.83 6.99 17.33
C HIS A 137 -8.38 6.85 16.86
N LYS A 138 -7.76 7.95 16.42
CA LYS A 138 -6.37 8.00 15.95
C LYS A 138 -5.36 7.41 16.95
N ALA A 139 -5.56 7.63 18.24
CA ALA A 139 -4.66 7.15 19.28
C ALA A 139 -4.64 5.63 19.45
N THR A 140 -5.75 4.96 19.15
CA THR A 140 -5.94 3.51 19.37
C THR A 140 -6.01 2.70 18.09
N CYS A 141 -6.21 3.33 16.94
CA CYS A 141 -6.31 2.66 15.65
C CYS A 141 -4.96 2.63 14.92
N MET A 142 -4.62 1.49 14.33
CA MET A 142 -3.50 1.34 13.42
C MET A 142 -3.99 1.45 11.97
N VAL A 143 -3.30 2.24 11.16
CA VAL A 143 -3.56 2.31 9.72
C VAL A 143 -2.46 1.55 9.00
N GLU A 144 -2.82 0.44 8.38
CA GLU A 144 -1.92 -0.35 7.55
C GLU A 144 -2.14 -0.02 6.09
N ILE A 145 -1.12 0.53 5.44
CA ILE A 145 -1.19 1.02 4.06
C ILE A 145 -0.29 0.15 3.19
N CYS A 146 -0.79 -0.22 2.01
CA CYS A 146 -0.05 -0.99 1.02
C CYS A 146 1.36 -0.41 0.77
N THR A 147 2.34 -1.30 0.59
CA THR A 147 3.75 -0.95 0.34
C THR A 147 3.99 -0.24 -0.99
N SER A 148 3.01 -0.21 -1.88
CA SER A 148 3.13 0.43 -3.20
C SER A 148 3.68 1.85 -3.12
N PRO A 149 4.63 2.22 -4.01
CA PRO A 149 5.23 3.56 -4.05
C PRO A 149 4.23 4.70 -4.28
N ILE A 150 3.04 4.41 -4.82
CA ILE A 150 2.00 5.43 -5.02
C ILE A 150 1.49 6.02 -3.70
N PHE A 151 1.59 5.27 -2.59
CA PHE A 151 1.13 5.69 -1.26
C PHE A 151 2.19 6.43 -0.42
N ILE A 152 3.40 6.68 -0.92
CA ILE A 152 4.46 7.31 -0.10
C ILE A 152 4.00 8.64 0.50
N GLN A 153 3.41 9.53 -0.31
CA GLN A 153 2.92 10.81 0.19
C GLN A 153 1.75 10.62 1.17
N ALA A 154 0.79 9.76 0.83
CA ALA A 154 -0.36 9.47 1.69
C ALA A 154 0.07 8.96 3.08
N ARG A 155 1.05 8.07 3.14
CA ARG A 155 1.60 7.58 4.42
C ARG A 155 2.17 8.70 5.28
N ASN A 156 2.94 9.61 4.66
CA ASN A 156 3.52 10.74 5.37
C ASN A 156 2.43 11.69 5.88
N ASP A 157 1.47 12.04 5.05
CA ASP A 157 0.39 12.97 5.40
C ASP A 157 -0.49 12.41 6.53
N ILE A 158 -0.79 11.10 6.50
CA ILE A 158 -1.56 10.42 7.56
C ILE A 158 -0.80 10.39 8.89
N ARG A 159 0.53 10.22 8.85
CA ARG A 159 1.38 10.31 10.06
C ARG A 159 1.37 11.71 10.65
N VAL A 160 1.50 12.74 9.81
CA VAL A 160 1.41 14.16 10.25
C VAL A 160 0.07 14.44 10.93
N GLU A 161 -1.01 13.76 10.52
CA GLU A 161 -2.31 13.83 11.19
C GLU A 161 -2.40 13.01 12.50
N SER A 162 -1.28 12.49 12.98
CA SER A 162 -1.16 11.73 14.25
C SER A 162 -1.84 10.35 14.24
N TRP A 163 -2.04 9.74 13.07
CA TRP A 163 -2.42 8.35 12.99
C TRP A 163 -1.21 7.43 13.20
N LYS A 164 -1.38 6.36 13.94
CA LYS A 164 -0.41 5.28 13.97
C LYS A 164 -0.44 4.57 12.62
N THR A 165 0.69 4.53 11.91
CA THR A 165 0.75 3.93 10.57
C THR A 165 1.82 2.86 10.49
N ARG A 166 1.54 1.82 9.73
CA ARG A 166 2.55 0.87 9.27
C ARG A 166 2.36 0.55 7.79
N THR A 167 3.41 0.06 7.17
CA THR A 167 3.33 -0.46 5.80
C THR A 167 3.18 -1.97 5.84
N GLY A 168 2.34 -2.50 4.95
CA GLY A 168 2.13 -3.94 4.86
C GLY A 168 1.77 -4.38 3.44
N GLU A 169 1.98 -5.65 3.16
CA GLU A 169 1.43 -6.30 1.99
C GLU A 169 -0.02 -6.69 2.30
N ILE A 170 -0.95 -5.88 1.80
CA ILE A 170 -2.37 -6.12 2.04
C ILE A 170 -2.83 -7.33 1.22
N LYS A 171 -3.26 -8.37 1.91
CA LYS A 171 -3.75 -9.63 1.31
C LYS A 171 -5.13 -9.99 1.86
N GLY A 172 -5.79 -10.96 1.18
CA GLY A 172 -7.06 -11.50 1.62
C GLY A 172 -8.25 -10.58 1.36
N SER A 173 -9.11 -10.44 2.34
CA SER A 173 -10.46 -9.89 2.19
C SER A 173 -10.53 -8.49 1.56
N LEU A 174 -9.67 -7.55 1.94
CA LEU A 174 -9.66 -6.23 1.31
C LEU A 174 -9.30 -6.30 -0.17
N GLN A 175 -8.24 -7.03 -0.51
CA GLN A 175 -7.78 -7.14 -1.90
C GLN A 175 -8.83 -7.81 -2.78
N GLU A 176 -9.49 -8.86 -2.29
CA GLU A 176 -10.57 -9.55 -3.02
C GLU A 176 -11.77 -8.63 -3.25
N LYS A 177 -12.21 -7.93 -2.20
CA LYS A 177 -13.32 -6.97 -2.31
C LYS A 177 -13.00 -5.81 -3.24
N LEU A 178 -11.77 -5.28 -3.19
CA LEU A 178 -11.32 -4.22 -4.10
C LEU A 178 -11.27 -4.68 -5.55
N ARG A 179 -10.74 -5.87 -5.83
CA ARG A 179 -10.74 -6.44 -7.19
C ARG A 179 -12.16 -6.61 -7.72
N SER A 180 -13.07 -7.11 -6.88
CA SER A 180 -14.49 -7.23 -7.24
C SER A 180 -15.12 -5.86 -7.51
N ALA A 181 -14.90 -4.88 -6.64
CA ALA A 181 -15.39 -3.52 -6.81
C ALA A 181 -14.83 -2.87 -8.09
N GLY A 182 -13.55 -3.06 -8.39
CA GLY A 182 -12.92 -2.56 -9.61
C GLY A 182 -13.53 -3.17 -10.87
N ARG A 183 -13.79 -4.48 -10.90
CA ARG A 183 -14.48 -5.14 -12.00
C ARG A 183 -15.90 -4.61 -12.19
N ASN A 184 -16.65 -4.49 -11.10
CA ASN A 184 -18.00 -3.93 -11.12
C ASN A 184 -18.01 -2.50 -11.66
N TYR A 185 -17.02 -1.69 -11.26
CA TYR A 185 -16.85 -0.33 -11.78
C TYR A 185 -16.64 -0.34 -13.30
N LEU A 186 -15.75 -1.19 -13.84
CA LEU A 186 -15.52 -1.30 -15.29
C LEU A 186 -16.78 -1.75 -16.03
N GLN A 187 -17.54 -2.69 -15.46
CA GLN A 187 -18.80 -3.17 -16.05
C GLN A 187 -19.87 -2.09 -16.04
N MET A 188 -20.06 -1.41 -14.92
CA MET A 188 -21.17 -0.45 -14.77
C MET A 188 -20.92 0.84 -15.53
N VAL A 189 -19.69 1.37 -15.47
CA VAL A 189 -19.34 2.67 -16.05
C VAL A 189 -19.03 2.53 -17.54
N TYR A 190 -18.20 1.55 -17.90
CA TYR A 190 -17.67 1.41 -19.25
C TYR A 190 -18.32 0.28 -20.06
N LYS A 191 -19.31 -0.44 -19.47
CA LYS A 191 -20.01 -1.55 -20.11
C LYS A 191 -19.09 -2.67 -20.58
N ILE A 192 -17.91 -2.84 -19.92
CA ILE A 192 -16.99 -3.92 -20.25
C ILE A 192 -17.62 -5.26 -19.81
N PRO A 193 -17.69 -6.26 -20.70
CA PRO A 193 -18.26 -7.57 -20.36
C PRO A 193 -17.50 -8.26 -19.22
N THR A 194 -18.21 -9.05 -18.42
CA THR A 194 -17.66 -9.75 -17.24
C THR A 194 -16.45 -10.58 -17.60
N GLU A 195 -16.53 -11.33 -18.69
CA GLU A 195 -15.45 -12.20 -19.19
C GLU A 195 -14.21 -11.44 -19.61
N VAL A 196 -14.35 -10.18 -20.07
CA VAL A 196 -13.24 -9.28 -20.37
C VAL A 196 -12.64 -8.69 -19.12
N CYS A 197 -13.46 -8.29 -18.13
CA CYS A 197 -13.01 -7.75 -16.85
C CYS A 197 -12.16 -8.74 -16.02
N THR A 198 -12.20 -10.03 -16.35
CA THR A 198 -11.37 -11.06 -15.68
C THR A 198 -10.02 -11.30 -16.36
N LYS A 199 -9.79 -10.69 -17.52
CA LYS A 199 -8.54 -10.78 -18.28
C LYS A 199 -7.49 -9.77 -17.75
N ASP A 200 -6.34 -9.76 -18.40
CA ASP A 200 -5.30 -8.77 -18.14
C ASP A 200 -5.73 -7.35 -18.59
N PHE A 201 -5.04 -6.35 -18.06
CA PHE A 201 -5.36 -4.96 -18.30
C PHE A 201 -5.18 -4.49 -19.76
N ILE A 202 -4.31 -5.15 -20.51
CA ILE A 202 -4.10 -4.86 -21.94
C ILE A 202 -5.33 -5.30 -22.73
N THR A 203 -5.84 -6.50 -22.46
CA THR A 203 -7.07 -7.02 -23.07
C THR A 203 -8.27 -6.11 -22.75
N ILE A 204 -8.41 -5.66 -21.51
CA ILE A 204 -9.47 -4.73 -21.10
C ILE A 204 -9.37 -3.42 -21.89
N ALA A 205 -8.17 -2.83 -21.97
CA ALA A 205 -7.94 -1.57 -22.68
C ALA A 205 -8.17 -1.71 -24.20
N THR A 206 -7.75 -2.81 -24.81
CA THR A 206 -7.97 -3.09 -26.22
C THR A 206 -9.46 -3.23 -26.54
N HIS A 207 -10.19 -3.98 -25.72
CA HIS A 207 -11.64 -4.11 -25.87
C HIS A 207 -12.34 -2.75 -25.74
N ALA A 208 -11.96 -1.95 -24.72
CA ALA A 208 -12.52 -0.62 -24.52
C ALA A 208 -12.33 0.30 -25.75
N LYS A 209 -11.15 0.28 -26.38
CA LYS A 209 -10.90 1.01 -27.64
C LYS A 209 -11.78 0.50 -28.79
N THR A 210 -11.95 -0.82 -28.90
CA THR A 210 -12.79 -1.44 -29.95
C THR A 210 -14.24 -1.02 -29.84
N ILE A 211 -14.77 -0.85 -28.63
CA ILE A 211 -16.17 -0.40 -28.41
C ILE A 211 -16.30 1.12 -28.36
N GLY A 212 -15.26 1.88 -28.68
CA GLY A 212 -15.30 3.33 -28.83
C GLY A 212 -15.25 4.13 -27.52
N ILE A 213 -14.70 3.59 -26.44
CA ILE A 213 -14.48 4.39 -25.21
C ILE A 213 -13.51 5.54 -25.53
N PRO A 214 -13.85 6.79 -25.17
CA PRO A 214 -13.03 7.96 -25.46
C PRO A 214 -11.65 7.90 -24.80
N GLU A 215 -10.63 8.46 -25.47
CA GLU A 215 -9.26 8.55 -24.93
C GLU A 215 -9.17 9.32 -23.60
N THR A 216 -10.14 10.17 -23.30
CA THR A 216 -10.23 10.87 -22.02
C THR A 216 -10.41 9.94 -20.83
N GLU A 217 -10.97 8.76 -21.05
CA GLU A 217 -11.22 7.73 -20.05
C GLU A 217 -9.99 6.83 -19.78
N PHE A 218 -8.88 7.07 -20.47
CA PHE A 218 -7.63 6.36 -20.25
C PHE A 218 -6.65 7.23 -19.46
N LYS A 219 -5.89 6.59 -18.55
CA LYS A 219 -4.91 7.27 -17.69
C LYS A 219 -3.67 7.76 -18.46
N TRP A 220 -3.23 6.95 -19.43
CA TRP A 220 -2.06 7.18 -20.30
C TRP A 220 -2.25 6.51 -21.66
#